data_ff399e5293a2193384d9e3d5fd9c49e3
#
_entry.id   ff399e5293a2193384d9e3d5fd9c49e3
#
_cell.length_a   1.000
_cell.length_b   1.000
_cell.length_c   1.000
_cell.angle_alpha   90.00
_cell.angle_beta   90.00
_cell.angle_gamma   90.00
#
_symmetry.space_group_name_H-M   'P 1'
#
loop_
_entity.id
_entity.type
_entity.pdbx_description
1 polymer ?
#
loop_
_entity_poly.entity_id
_entity_poly.type
_entity_poly.pdbx_seq_one_letter_code
_entity_poly.pdbx_strand_id
1 'polypeptide(L)'
;MKALQFSVTVPQFAALSVLGRLSKRLYYQGPLATTRLVDVPEPALPSSDWVKIKTLMCGLCGSDVSLIFLKDSPAASPFTSFPCTIGHEFCGQVVEVGQNVGDIKAGELVTVAPHLNCATRGIGAECRACSMGRPANCENFAEGDVSPGLFIGISRDLGGGFAPYLVAHQSQIFKLPQGVSPKEGAMIEPLSVTLQAVLDNMPSRDDQVLIIGGGVIGNLIVQSIRALGIDCPITVAEPSRFHAALVSQAGANHLITDGDILNHTVSITGAKAYKPLLGEKMLMGGFTKIFDTVASTQTLNAAMRVLRTGGVLSVVGIGKEVKIDLTPLWLKLQTIKGVYCFGYTDLRGKKEHVFEMAIDFVKQKKVSLEPMVTHTFLLEDYREMIEVNLHKGKYKAVKTMVSFA
;
A
#
# COMPACT_ATOMS: atom_id res chain seq x y z
N MET A 1 20.04 2.78 18.89
CA MET A 1 18.95 3.70 18.49
C MET A 1 17.59 3.11 18.85
N LYS A 2 16.59 3.92 19.14
CA LYS A 2 15.21 3.43 19.34
C LYS A 2 14.57 3.04 18.03
N ALA A 3 13.85 1.91 18.00
CA ALA A 3 13.13 1.43 16.83
C ALA A 3 11.80 0.80 17.22
N LEU A 4 10.78 0.94 16.40
CA LEU A 4 9.51 0.27 16.58
C LEU A 4 9.59 -1.11 15.95
N GLN A 5 9.78 -2.14 16.78
CA GLN A 5 9.91 -3.52 16.34
C GLN A 5 8.61 -4.30 16.49
N PHE A 6 8.37 -5.15 15.51
CA PHE A 6 7.39 -6.22 15.55
C PHE A 6 8.07 -7.56 15.81
N SER A 7 7.47 -8.36 16.69
CA SER A 7 7.84 -9.73 16.95
C SER A 7 6.67 -10.50 17.54
N VAL A 8 6.53 -11.76 17.20
CA VAL A 8 5.48 -12.63 17.74
C VAL A 8 6.01 -14.05 17.92
N THR A 9 5.66 -14.67 19.04
CA THR A 9 5.89 -16.10 19.30
C THR A 9 4.59 -16.88 19.16
N VAL A 10 4.69 -18.21 18.95
CA VAL A 10 3.49 -19.06 18.82
C VAL A 10 2.58 -18.98 20.06
N PRO A 11 3.08 -19.03 21.31
CA PRO A 11 2.24 -18.84 22.50
C PRO A 11 1.56 -17.46 22.55
N GLN A 12 2.29 -16.40 22.16
CA GLN A 12 1.76 -15.04 22.11
C GLN A 12 0.68 -14.90 21.05
N PHE A 13 0.87 -15.49 19.87
CA PHE A 13 -0.15 -15.55 18.81
C PHE A 13 -1.42 -16.25 19.31
N ALA A 14 -1.31 -17.41 19.94
CA ALA A 14 -2.44 -18.14 20.50
C ALA A 14 -3.20 -17.34 21.57
N ALA A 15 -2.47 -16.70 22.49
CA ALA A 15 -3.05 -15.84 23.52
C ALA A 15 -3.81 -14.64 22.90
N LEU A 16 -3.21 -13.96 21.95
CA LEU A 16 -3.80 -12.79 21.29
C LEU A 16 -4.98 -13.14 20.38
N SER A 17 -5.01 -14.36 19.81
CA SER A 17 -6.17 -14.84 19.02
C SER A 17 -7.46 -14.92 19.85
N VAL A 18 -7.34 -15.10 21.17
CA VAL A 18 -8.46 -15.13 22.12
C VAL A 18 -8.63 -13.77 22.80
N LEU A 19 -7.60 -13.30 23.52
CA LEU A 19 -7.65 -12.10 24.36
C LEU A 19 -7.71 -10.81 23.55
N GLY A 20 -7.14 -10.77 22.36
CA GLY A 20 -7.16 -9.62 21.47
C GLY A 20 -8.57 -9.23 20.97
N ARG A 21 -9.56 -10.14 21.11
CA ARG A 21 -10.97 -9.84 20.86
C ARG A 21 -11.57 -8.97 21.96
N LEU A 22 -11.06 -9.06 23.19
CA LEU A 22 -11.52 -8.28 24.33
C LEU A 22 -10.95 -6.86 24.32
N SER A 23 -9.67 -6.73 23.93
CA SER A 23 -9.00 -5.42 23.83
C SER A 23 -7.91 -5.42 22.77
N LYS A 24 -8.05 -4.53 21.79
CA LYS A 24 -7.01 -4.32 20.78
C LYS A 24 -5.73 -3.71 21.33
N ARG A 25 -5.76 -3.08 22.50
CA ARG A 25 -4.58 -2.49 23.15
C ARG A 25 -3.54 -3.55 23.51
N LEU A 26 -3.95 -4.81 23.71
CA LEU A 26 -3.03 -5.91 24.01
C LEU A 26 -1.98 -6.16 22.91
N TYR A 27 -2.23 -5.74 21.67
CA TYR A 27 -1.29 -5.89 20.56
C TYR A 27 -0.14 -4.87 20.60
N TYR A 28 -0.29 -3.72 21.28
CA TYR A 28 0.73 -2.67 21.32
C TYR A 28 0.98 -2.11 22.73
N GLN A 29 0.39 -2.72 23.77
CA GLN A 29 0.59 -2.37 25.18
C GLN A 29 0.71 -3.64 26.04
N GLY A 30 1.59 -3.58 27.04
CA GLY A 30 1.75 -4.65 28.03
C GLY A 30 2.57 -5.86 27.54
N PRO A 31 2.58 -6.97 28.30
CA PRO A 31 3.48 -8.09 28.06
C PRO A 31 3.17 -8.89 26.79
N LEU A 32 1.94 -8.85 26.29
CA LEU A 32 1.53 -9.54 25.06
C LEU A 32 1.75 -8.69 23.79
N ALA A 33 2.19 -7.43 23.90
CA ALA A 33 2.34 -6.58 22.74
C ALA A 33 3.26 -7.19 21.67
N THR A 34 2.78 -7.24 20.43
CA THR A 34 3.55 -7.69 19.27
C THR A 34 4.50 -6.60 18.77
N THR A 35 4.20 -5.34 19.12
CA THR A 35 4.93 -4.16 18.65
C THR A 35 5.37 -3.33 19.83
N ARG A 36 6.66 -3.03 19.89
CA ARG A 36 7.30 -2.32 21.01
C ARG A 36 8.41 -1.41 20.51
N LEU A 37 8.57 -0.30 21.22
CA LEU A 37 9.76 0.54 21.08
C LEU A 37 10.91 -0.12 21.86
N VAL A 38 11.99 -0.43 21.16
CA VAL A 38 13.17 -1.12 21.70
C VAL A 38 14.45 -0.42 21.27
N ASP A 39 15.54 -0.64 22.01
CA ASP A 39 16.86 -0.19 21.62
C ASP A 39 17.52 -1.26 20.74
N VAL A 40 17.95 -0.85 19.54
CA VAL A 40 18.65 -1.69 18.58
C VAL A 40 19.96 -1.03 18.15
N PRO A 41 20.97 -1.77 17.70
CA PRO A 41 22.15 -1.20 17.06
C PRO A 41 21.75 -0.46 15.78
N GLU A 42 22.56 0.50 15.35
CA GLU A 42 22.43 1.04 14.01
C GLU A 42 22.74 -0.04 12.97
N PRO A 43 21.99 -0.11 11.85
CA PRO A 43 22.28 -1.08 10.81
C PRO A 43 23.63 -0.78 10.15
N ALA A 44 24.42 -1.82 9.93
CA ALA A 44 25.63 -1.76 9.11
C ALA A 44 25.24 -1.98 7.64
N LEU A 45 26.07 -1.49 6.70
CA LEU A 45 25.89 -1.79 5.28
C LEU A 45 26.09 -3.29 5.03
N PRO A 46 25.13 -4.02 4.46
CA PRO A 46 25.27 -5.45 4.17
C PRO A 46 26.39 -5.76 3.17
N SER A 47 26.60 -4.87 2.20
CA SER A 47 27.70 -4.92 1.23
C SER A 47 28.07 -3.56 0.71
N SER A 48 29.05 -3.49 -0.20
CA SER A 48 29.50 -2.26 -0.87
C SER A 48 28.44 -1.63 -1.82
N ASP A 49 27.34 -2.32 -2.09
CA ASP A 49 26.26 -1.84 -2.97
C ASP A 49 25.11 -1.18 -2.21
N TRP A 50 25.24 -1.04 -0.90
CA TRP A 50 24.21 -0.53 0.00
C TRP A 50 24.47 0.88 0.47
N VAL A 51 23.40 1.53 0.90
CA VAL A 51 23.38 2.92 1.38
C VAL A 51 22.69 2.95 2.73
N LYS A 52 23.25 3.71 3.69
CA LYS A 52 22.59 4.02 4.96
C LYS A 52 21.84 5.33 4.82
N ILE A 53 20.60 5.33 5.27
CA ILE A 53 19.66 6.44 5.17
C ILE A 53 19.23 6.84 6.57
N LYS A 54 19.32 8.14 6.89
CA LYS A 54 18.68 8.77 8.03
C LYS A 54 17.23 9.02 7.68
N THR A 55 16.30 8.38 8.38
CA THR A 55 14.87 8.57 8.18
C THR A 55 14.47 9.99 8.59
N LEU A 56 13.71 10.68 7.76
CA LEU A 56 13.10 11.98 8.06
C LEU A 56 11.61 11.83 8.34
N MET A 57 10.92 11.07 7.50
CA MET A 57 9.48 10.80 7.61
C MET A 57 9.19 9.33 7.28
N CYS A 58 8.27 8.71 8.00
CA CYS A 58 7.76 7.38 7.69
C CYS A 58 6.26 7.29 7.90
N GLY A 59 5.52 6.86 6.88
CA GLY A 59 4.09 6.62 6.93
C GLY A 59 3.72 5.29 7.58
N LEU A 60 2.61 5.25 8.32
CA LEU A 60 2.01 4.00 8.78
C LEU A 60 1.04 3.48 7.70
N CYS A 61 1.36 2.31 7.16
CA CYS A 61 0.56 1.61 6.16
C CYS A 61 -0.54 0.75 6.79
N GLY A 62 -1.56 0.42 6.01
CA GLY A 62 -2.56 -0.58 6.37
C GLY A 62 -1.95 -1.97 6.58
N SER A 63 -0.87 -2.32 5.89
CA SER A 63 -0.13 -3.57 6.06
C SER A 63 0.61 -3.62 7.41
N ASP A 64 1.22 -2.51 7.86
CA ASP A 64 1.80 -2.45 9.21
C ASP A 64 0.71 -2.69 10.27
N VAL A 65 -0.46 -2.06 10.10
CA VAL A 65 -1.61 -2.27 11.01
C VAL A 65 -2.09 -3.72 10.96
N SER A 66 -2.15 -4.35 9.78
CA SER A 66 -2.49 -5.77 9.64
C SER A 66 -1.50 -6.66 10.36
N LEU A 67 -0.21 -6.42 10.20
CA LEU A 67 0.86 -7.14 10.88
C LEU A 67 0.77 -7.00 12.41
N ILE A 68 0.66 -5.76 12.92
CA ILE A 68 0.53 -5.47 14.36
C ILE A 68 -0.63 -6.25 14.99
N PHE A 69 -1.77 -6.29 14.30
CA PHE A 69 -2.99 -6.95 14.80
C PHE A 69 -3.14 -8.41 14.39
N LEU A 70 -2.11 -9.02 13.82
CA LEU A 70 -2.08 -10.44 13.38
C LEU A 70 -3.29 -10.77 12.47
N LYS A 71 -3.58 -9.88 11.52
CA LYS A 71 -4.70 -10.04 10.57
C LYS A 71 -4.27 -10.64 9.24
N ASP A 72 -2.98 -10.70 8.97
CA ASP A 72 -2.45 -11.29 7.75
C ASP A 72 -2.70 -12.79 7.72
N SER A 73 -2.81 -13.34 6.52
CA SER A 73 -2.95 -14.78 6.35
C SER A 73 -1.70 -15.48 6.91
N PRO A 74 -1.87 -16.56 7.71
CA PRO A 74 -0.73 -17.37 8.17
C PRO A 74 0.14 -17.90 7.03
N ALA A 75 -0.41 -18.03 5.83
CA ALA A 75 0.31 -18.42 4.61
C ALA A 75 1.38 -17.38 4.21
N ALA A 76 1.29 -16.14 4.68
CA ALA A 76 2.30 -15.11 4.44
C ALA A 76 3.51 -15.18 5.40
N SER A 77 3.46 -16.03 6.43
CA SER A 77 4.54 -16.12 7.43
C SER A 77 5.94 -16.44 6.91
N PRO A 78 6.13 -17.25 5.84
CA PRO A 78 7.45 -17.48 5.27
C PRO A 78 8.10 -16.25 4.63
N PHE A 79 7.31 -15.21 4.34
CA PHE A 79 7.73 -13.99 3.65
C PHE A 79 8.15 -12.87 4.61
N THR A 80 8.44 -13.20 5.87
CA THR A 80 8.81 -12.25 6.92
C THR A 80 9.81 -12.90 7.86
N SER A 81 10.78 -12.14 8.38
CA SER A 81 11.69 -12.60 9.43
C SER A 81 11.63 -11.70 10.65
N PHE A 82 11.49 -12.30 11.84
CA PHE A 82 11.33 -11.60 13.12
C PHE A 82 12.56 -11.72 14.02
N PRO A 83 12.82 -10.76 14.92
CA PRO A 83 12.16 -9.46 15.05
C PRO A 83 12.53 -8.53 13.89
N CYS A 84 11.61 -7.67 13.45
CA CYS A 84 11.88 -6.68 12.40
C CYS A 84 11.44 -5.27 12.84
N THR A 85 12.18 -4.26 12.42
CA THR A 85 11.74 -2.86 12.54
C THR A 85 10.76 -2.57 11.41
N ILE A 86 9.54 -2.17 11.74
CA ILE A 86 8.48 -1.96 10.76
C ILE A 86 8.56 -0.58 10.09
N GLY A 87 7.71 -0.35 9.08
CA GLY A 87 7.65 0.88 8.29
C GLY A 87 8.40 0.79 6.96
N HIS A 88 7.67 0.99 5.86
CA HIS A 88 8.17 0.84 4.48
C HIS A 88 7.81 2.01 3.57
N GLU A 89 7.03 2.98 4.03
CA GLU A 89 6.69 4.20 3.32
C GLU A 89 7.52 5.36 3.86
N PHE A 90 8.75 5.54 3.43
CA PHE A 90 9.67 6.50 4.06
C PHE A 90 10.43 7.37 3.07
N CYS A 91 10.84 8.51 3.57
CA CYS A 91 11.76 9.44 2.96
C CYS A 91 12.90 9.73 3.95
N GLY A 92 14.11 9.88 3.45
CA GLY A 92 15.28 10.12 4.28
C GLY A 92 16.42 10.81 3.55
N GLN A 93 17.48 11.07 4.29
CA GLN A 93 18.73 11.63 3.78
C GLN A 93 19.83 10.57 3.80
N VAL A 94 20.54 10.44 2.70
CA VAL A 94 21.72 9.56 2.61
C VAL A 94 22.80 10.04 3.57
N VAL A 95 23.31 9.14 4.42
CA VAL A 95 24.38 9.47 5.38
C VAL A 95 25.66 8.67 5.15
N GLU A 96 25.59 7.48 4.54
CA GLU A 96 26.74 6.64 4.23
C GLU A 96 26.47 5.90 2.92
N VAL A 97 27.47 5.78 2.06
CA VAL A 97 27.38 5.06 0.79
C VAL A 97 28.48 4.00 0.70
N GLY A 98 28.12 2.83 0.21
CA GLY A 98 29.08 1.77 -0.06
C GLY A 98 29.97 2.08 -1.27
N GLN A 99 31.10 1.40 -1.37
CA GLN A 99 32.13 1.70 -2.38
C GLN A 99 31.68 1.49 -3.84
N ASN A 100 30.71 0.60 -4.08
CA ASN A 100 30.20 0.28 -5.42
C ASN A 100 28.98 1.14 -5.80
N VAL A 101 28.52 2.00 -4.91
CA VAL A 101 27.36 2.86 -5.17
C VAL A 101 27.75 3.94 -6.15
N GLY A 102 27.00 4.08 -7.25
CA GLY A 102 27.31 5.01 -8.35
C GLY A 102 26.92 6.46 -8.04
N ASP A 103 25.80 6.90 -8.60
CA ASP A 103 25.40 8.33 -8.59
C ASP A 103 24.80 8.86 -7.28
N ILE A 104 24.69 8.03 -6.24
CA ILE A 104 24.08 8.42 -4.96
C ILE A 104 25.18 8.98 -4.04
N LYS A 105 24.90 10.13 -3.40
CA LYS A 105 25.86 10.82 -2.52
C LYS A 105 25.27 11.11 -1.15
N ALA A 106 26.13 11.15 -0.13
CA ALA A 106 25.74 11.62 1.19
C ALA A 106 25.17 13.05 1.12
N GLY A 107 24.12 13.30 1.89
CA GLY A 107 23.37 14.55 1.92
C GLY A 107 22.18 14.60 0.96
N GLU A 108 22.06 13.69 -0.02
CA GLU A 108 20.93 13.67 -0.94
C GLU A 108 19.63 13.22 -0.24
N LEU A 109 18.52 13.88 -0.57
CA LEU A 109 17.20 13.50 -0.14
C LEU A 109 16.66 12.41 -1.08
N VAL A 110 16.20 11.31 -0.49
CA VAL A 110 15.79 10.11 -1.23
C VAL A 110 14.50 9.51 -0.71
N THR A 111 13.79 8.84 -1.58
CA THR A 111 12.77 7.85 -1.24
C THR A 111 13.23 6.47 -1.72
N VAL A 112 12.62 5.40 -1.21
CA VAL A 112 13.07 4.04 -1.47
C VAL A 112 11.91 3.17 -1.91
N ALA A 113 12.09 2.43 -2.99
CA ALA A 113 11.22 1.32 -3.35
C ALA A 113 11.58 0.12 -2.44
N PRO A 114 10.77 -0.18 -1.39
CA PRO A 114 11.23 -1.03 -0.30
C PRO A 114 11.32 -2.52 -0.64
N HIS A 115 10.82 -2.98 -1.79
CA HIS A 115 10.78 -4.40 -2.14
C HIS A 115 12.18 -5.02 -2.23
N LEU A 116 12.28 -6.28 -1.78
CA LEU A 116 13.52 -7.05 -1.80
C LEU A 116 13.46 -8.05 -2.97
N ASN A 117 14.39 -7.91 -3.90
CA ASN A 117 14.45 -8.66 -5.15
C ASN A 117 15.79 -9.40 -5.32
N CYS A 118 16.00 -10.08 -6.45
CA CYS A 118 17.25 -10.81 -6.71
C CYS A 118 18.50 -9.94 -6.53
N ALA A 119 18.49 -8.71 -7.04
CA ALA A 119 19.64 -7.79 -6.92
C ALA A 119 19.94 -7.42 -5.45
N THR A 120 18.91 -7.07 -4.68
CA THR A 120 19.06 -6.72 -3.26
C THR A 120 19.50 -7.92 -2.39
N ARG A 121 19.32 -9.13 -2.88
CA ARG A 121 19.66 -10.39 -2.22
C ARG A 121 20.98 -10.98 -2.66
N GLY A 122 21.76 -10.27 -3.49
CA GLY A 122 23.05 -10.77 -4.00
C GLY A 122 22.90 -11.94 -4.99
N ILE A 123 21.70 -12.18 -5.53
CA ILE A 123 21.45 -13.28 -6.46
C ILE A 123 21.74 -12.81 -7.89
N GLY A 124 22.79 -13.39 -8.51
CA GLY A 124 23.28 -12.95 -9.81
C GLY A 124 22.34 -13.25 -10.99
N ALA A 125 21.49 -14.28 -10.89
CA ALA A 125 20.50 -14.63 -11.91
C ALA A 125 19.10 -14.15 -11.49
N GLU A 126 18.48 -13.32 -12.31
CA GLU A 126 17.11 -12.88 -12.04
C GLU A 126 16.10 -14.02 -12.14
N CYS A 127 15.18 -14.10 -11.17
CA CYS A 127 14.00 -14.95 -11.28
C CYS A 127 13.04 -14.42 -12.36
N ARG A 128 12.04 -15.21 -12.73
CA ARG A 128 11.07 -14.84 -13.78
C ARG A 128 10.38 -13.50 -13.49
N ALA A 129 9.94 -13.26 -12.26
CA ALA A 129 9.26 -12.01 -11.90
C ALA A 129 10.19 -10.79 -12.08
N CYS A 130 11.43 -10.86 -11.62
CA CYS A 130 12.43 -9.78 -11.78
C CYS A 130 12.72 -9.52 -13.26
N SER A 131 12.96 -10.55 -14.07
CA SER A 131 13.22 -10.42 -15.51
C SER A 131 12.04 -9.84 -16.30
N MET A 132 10.81 -10.03 -15.81
CA MET A 132 9.60 -9.41 -16.36
C MET A 132 9.37 -7.96 -15.90
N GLY A 133 10.29 -7.37 -15.13
CA GLY A 133 10.15 -6.02 -14.58
C GLY A 133 9.18 -5.92 -13.41
N ARG A 134 8.94 -7.02 -12.69
CA ARG A 134 8.12 -7.10 -11.47
C ARG A 134 8.96 -7.46 -10.24
N PRO A 135 9.95 -6.63 -9.86
CA PRO A 135 10.88 -6.94 -8.78
C PRO A 135 10.21 -7.08 -7.42
N ALA A 136 9.07 -6.41 -7.19
CA ALA A 136 8.30 -6.55 -5.96
C ALA A 136 7.64 -7.93 -5.80
N ASN A 137 7.52 -8.69 -6.89
CA ASN A 137 7.00 -10.05 -6.91
C ASN A 137 8.12 -11.11 -7.01
N CYS A 138 9.33 -10.77 -6.54
CA CYS A 138 10.50 -11.65 -6.62
C CYS A 138 10.18 -13.04 -6.06
N GLU A 139 10.53 -14.08 -6.82
CA GLU A 139 10.30 -15.48 -6.41
C GLU A 139 11.33 -15.97 -5.38
N ASN A 140 12.46 -15.25 -5.26
CA ASN A 140 13.57 -15.58 -4.34
C ASN A 140 13.50 -14.75 -3.03
N PHE A 141 12.31 -14.56 -2.45
CA PHE A 141 12.09 -13.69 -1.30
C PHE A 141 12.68 -14.23 0.03
N ALA A 142 13.16 -15.46 0.07
CA ALA A 142 13.76 -16.12 1.24
C ALA A 142 15.21 -16.57 1.01
N GLU A 143 15.73 -16.44 -0.19
CA GLU A 143 17.06 -16.85 -0.62
C GLU A 143 18.04 -15.68 -0.64
N GLY A 144 19.34 -15.99 -0.77
CA GLY A 144 20.42 -15.01 -0.87
C GLY A 144 20.91 -14.45 0.46
N ASP A 145 21.54 -13.29 0.43
CA ASP A 145 22.34 -12.73 1.52
C ASP A 145 21.50 -11.99 2.59
N VAL A 146 20.21 -11.79 2.35
CA VAL A 146 19.30 -11.06 3.25
C VAL A 146 18.23 -12.01 3.79
N SER A 147 17.94 -11.91 5.09
CA SER A 147 16.88 -12.71 5.72
C SER A 147 15.55 -12.62 4.98
N PRO A 148 14.69 -13.66 5.08
CA PRO A 148 13.38 -13.65 4.44
C PRO A 148 12.61 -12.35 4.67
N GLY A 149 11.96 -11.85 3.62
CA GLY A 149 11.16 -10.62 3.66
C GLY A 149 10.79 -10.17 2.25
N LEU A 150 9.57 -9.70 2.05
CA LEU A 150 9.14 -9.14 0.77
C LEU A 150 9.66 -7.72 0.56
N PHE A 151 9.86 -6.96 1.66
CA PHE A 151 10.28 -5.56 1.62
C PHE A 151 10.99 -5.13 2.92
N ILE A 152 11.71 -4.01 2.88
CA ILE A 152 12.27 -3.31 4.04
C ILE A 152 11.11 -2.99 5.00
N GLY A 153 11.27 -3.33 6.29
CA GLY A 153 10.20 -3.21 7.30
C GLY A 153 9.59 -4.55 7.72
N ILE A 154 9.89 -5.65 6.99
CA ILE A 154 9.52 -7.02 7.40
C ILE A 154 10.68 -8.00 7.21
N SER A 155 11.89 -7.51 6.96
CA SER A 155 13.14 -8.27 7.02
C SER A 155 13.94 -7.87 8.25
N ARG A 156 14.54 -8.85 8.92
CA ARG A 156 15.29 -8.67 10.19
C ARG A 156 16.52 -7.79 10.02
N ASP A 157 17.19 -7.84 8.88
CA ASP A 157 18.57 -7.37 8.74
C ASP A 157 18.68 -5.90 8.35
N LEU A 158 17.64 -5.31 7.77
CA LEU A 158 17.74 -4.05 7.02
C LEU A 158 17.23 -2.82 7.79
N GLY A 159 16.59 -3.05 8.94
CA GLY A 159 15.86 -2.01 9.64
C GLY A 159 14.50 -1.74 8.99
N GLY A 160 13.96 -0.55 9.23
CA GLY A 160 12.67 -0.09 8.70
C GLY A 160 12.48 1.38 9.01
N GLY A 161 11.51 2.00 8.37
CA GLY A 161 11.28 3.45 8.44
C GLY A 161 10.87 3.97 9.82
N PHE A 162 10.42 3.10 10.74
CA PHE A 162 10.17 3.49 12.13
C PHE A 162 11.41 3.31 13.03
N ALA A 163 12.56 3.73 12.50
CA ALA A 163 13.80 3.91 13.21
C ALA A 163 14.58 5.09 12.61
N PRO A 164 15.52 5.72 13.36
CA PRO A 164 16.32 6.84 12.86
C PRO A 164 17.18 6.50 11.65
N TYR A 165 17.61 5.23 11.50
CA TYR A 165 18.44 4.78 10.40
C TYR A 165 17.98 3.42 9.89
N LEU A 166 18.11 3.25 8.58
CA LEU A 166 17.91 2.00 7.85
C LEU A 166 18.91 1.89 6.71
N VAL A 167 19.00 0.72 6.08
CA VAL A 167 19.83 0.50 4.90
C VAL A 167 18.98 0.07 3.71
N ALA A 168 19.37 0.51 2.52
CA ALA A 168 18.74 0.13 1.26
C ALA A 168 19.81 -0.12 0.19
N HIS A 169 19.55 -1.04 -0.72
CA HIS A 169 20.40 -1.31 -1.87
C HIS A 169 20.29 -0.17 -2.89
N GLN A 170 21.38 0.17 -3.59
CA GLN A 170 21.39 1.28 -4.55
C GLN A 170 20.27 1.20 -5.61
N SER A 171 19.85 0.00 -6.03
CA SER A 171 18.77 -0.19 -7.01
C SER A 171 17.37 0.16 -6.49
N GLN A 172 17.21 0.37 -5.19
CA GLN A 172 15.95 0.73 -4.55
C GLN A 172 15.80 2.24 -4.35
N ILE A 173 16.87 3.02 -4.55
CA ILE A 173 16.95 4.42 -4.13
C ILE A 173 16.58 5.33 -5.29
N PHE A 174 15.67 6.26 -5.02
CA PHE A 174 15.22 7.29 -5.95
C PHE A 174 15.45 8.67 -5.34
N LYS A 175 16.24 9.50 -6.03
CA LYS A 175 16.53 10.87 -5.59
C LYS A 175 15.28 11.73 -5.70
N LEU A 176 15.02 12.52 -4.67
CA LEU A 176 13.94 13.49 -4.71
C LEU A 176 14.43 14.82 -5.30
N PRO A 177 13.70 15.37 -6.27
CA PRO A 177 14.06 16.67 -6.84
C PRO A 177 13.84 17.79 -5.82
N GLN A 178 14.54 18.91 -6.03
CA GLN A 178 14.34 20.10 -5.21
C GLN A 178 12.87 20.56 -5.24
N GLY A 179 12.35 20.90 -4.07
CA GLY A 179 10.96 21.35 -3.90
C GLY A 179 9.97 20.23 -3.52
N VAL A 180 10.39 18.97 -3.51
CA VAL A 180 9.58 17.86 -2.94
C VAL A 180 9.86 17.79 -1.44
N SER A 181 8.82 17.89 -0.63
CA SER A 181 8.94 17.84 0.84
C SER A 181 9.18 16.40 1.33
N PRO A 182 9.74 16.20 2.55
CA PRO A 182 9.86 14.87 3.14
C PRO A 182 8.51 14.14 3.30
N LYS A 183 7.43 14.87 3.52
CA LYS A 183 6.07 14.29 3.58
C LYS A 183 5.65 13.72 2.23
N GLU A 184 5.86 14.48 1.16
CA GLU A 184 5.59 14.02 -0.20
C GLU A 184 6.50 12.85 -0.56
N GLY A 185 7.79 12.92 -0.21
CA GLY A 185 8.75 11.84 -0.42
C GLY A 185 8.34 10.51 0.19
N ALA A 186 7.80 10.52 1.41
CA ALA A 186 7.27 9.34 2.07
C ALA A 186 5.95 8.83 1.44
N MET A 187 5.22 9.68 0.72
CA MET A 187 4.00 9.33 0.00
C MET A 187 4.25 8.79 -1.42
N ILE A 188 5.49 8.81 -1.92
CA ILE A 188 5.83 8.26 -3.24
C ILE A 188 5.54 6.76 -3.30
N GLU A 189 5.83 6.03 -2.21
CA GLU A 189 5.58 4.58 -2.16
C GLU A 189 4.08 4.25 -2.38
N PRO A 190 3.12 4.73 -1.55
CA PRO A 190 1.71 4.43 -1.76
C PRO A 190 1.16 5.01 -3.08
N LEU A 191 1.69 6.13 -3.58
CA LEU A 191 1.35 6.64 -4.91
C LEU A 191 1.80 5.66 -6.00
N SER A 192 2.98 5.07 -5.88
CA SER A 192 3.50 4.09 -6.84
C SER A 192 2.66 2.81 -6.87
N VAL A 193 2.18 2.34 -5.72
CA VAL A 193 1.23 1.21 -5.63
C VAL A 193 -0.04 1.53 -6.43
N THR A 194 -0.59 2.73 -6.28
CA THR A 194 -1.84 3.11 -6.95
C THR A 194 -1.65 3.38 -8.44
N LEU A 195 -0.53 3.97 -8.83
CA LEU A 195 -0.16 4.11 -10.24
C LEU A 195 -0.05 2.75 -10.91
N GLN A 196 0.65 1.79 -10.30
CA GLN A 196 0.75 0.43 -10.83
C GLN A 196 -0.62 -0.24 -10.95
N ALA A 197 -1.48 -0.08 -9.93
CA ALA A 197 -2.85 -0.60 -9.98
C ALA A 197 -3.63 -0.07 -11.18
N VAL A 198 -3.52 1.23 -11.44
CA VAL A 198 -4.18 1.89 -12.57
C VAL A 198 -3.58 1.45 -13.90
N LEU A 199 -2.25 1.41 -14.02
CA LEU A 199 -1.55 0.98 -15.24
C LEU A 199 -1.87 -0.48 -15.60
N ASP A 200 -1.99 -1.35 -14.61
CA ASP A 200 -2.32 -2.77 -14.80
C ASP A 200 -3.78 -3.01 -15.22
N ASN A 201 -4.67 -2.07 -14.96
CA ASN A 201 -6.09 -2.08 -15.36
C ASN A 201 -6.50 -0.69 -15.84
N MET A 202 -5.71 -0.12 -16.75
CA MET A 202 -5.83 1.27 -17.18
C MET A 202 -7.21 1.55 -17.80
N PRO A 203 -7.97 2.53 -17.25
CA PRO A 203 -9.23 2.93 -17.83
C PRO A 203 -9.04 3.67 -19.17
N SER A 204 -10.03 3.54 -20.04
CA SER A 204 -10.22 4.41 -21.21
C SER A 204 -11.23 5.51 -20.87
N ARG A 205 -11.40 6.48 -21.78
CA ARG A 205 -12.40 7.56 -21.62
C ARG A 205 -13.83 7.01 -21.51
N ASP A 206 -14.13 5.88 -22.17
CA ASP A 206 -15.47 5.28 -22.22
C ASP A 206 -15.74 4.35 -21.03
N ASP A 207 -14.75 4.13 -20.16
CA ASP A 207 -14.93 3.31 -18.99
C ASP A 207 -15.69 4.04 -17.88
N GLN A 208 -16.52 3.29 -17.16
CA GLN A 208 -17.14 3.71 -15.91
C GLN A 208 -16.41 3.01 -14.76
N VAL A 209 -15.70 3.79 -13.97
CA VAL A 209 -14.85 3.28 -12.90
C VAL A 209 -15.56 3.38 -11.56
N LEU A 210 -15.50 2.28 -10.78
CA LEU A 210 -15.86 2.29 -9.36
C LEU A 210 -14.61 2.05 -8.51
N ILE A 211 -14.43 2.88 -7.49
CA ILE A 211 -13.41 2.68 -6.46
C ILE A 211 -14.15 2.42 -5.14
N ILE A 212 -13.86 1.29 -4.49
CA ILE A 212 -14.44 0.95 -3.20
C ILE A 212 -13.40 1.25 -2.11
N GLY A 213 -13.77 2.21 -1.22
CA GLY A 213 -12.90 2.81 -0.23
C GLY A 213 -12.26 4.11 -0.70
N GLY A 214 -12.50 5.21 0.03
CA GLY A 214 -11.98 6.56 -0.24
C GLY A 214 -10.82 6.97 0.67
N GLY A 215 -10.15 6.01 1.32
CA GLY A 215 -8.95 6.26 2.13
C GLY A 215 -7.75 6.68 1.28
N VAL A 216 -6.52 6.52 1.82
CA VAL A 216 -5.27 6.90 1.12
C VAL A 216 -5.22 6.29 -0.28
N ILE A 217 -5.39 4.98 -0.38
CA ILE A 217 -5.24 4.23 -1.64
C ILE A 217 -6.34 4.63 -2.63
N GLY A 218 -7.61 4.69 -2.20
CA GLY A 218 -8.71 5.08 -3.10
C GLY A 218 -8.56 6.51 -3.61
N ASN A 219 -8.14 7.44 -2.76
CA ASN A 219 -7.87 8.82 -3.15
C ASN A 219 -6.71 8.88 -4.16
N LEU A 220 -5.60 8.18 -3.90
CA LEU A 220 -4.46 8.14 -4.82
C LEU A 220 -4.78 7.43 -6.14
N ILE A 221 -5.72 6.46 -6.19
CA ILE A 221 -6.21 5.89 -7.46
C ILE A 221 -6.94 6.96 -8.28
N VAL A 222 -7.82 7.77 -7.65
CA VAL A 222 -8.47 8.90 -8.35
C VAL A 222 -7.44 9.85 -8.92
N GLN A 223 -6.48 10.29 -8.09
CA GLN A 223 -5.40 11.18 -8.51
C GLN A 223 -4.54 10.57 -9.63
N SER A 224 -4.21 9.26 -9.54
CA SER A 224 -3.42 8.55 -10.55
C SER A 224 -4.12 8.53 -11.91
N ILE A 225 -5.43 8.22 -11.94
CA ILE A 225 -6.23 8.26 -13.18
C ILE A 225 -6.20 9.65 -13.78
N ARG A 226 -6.42 10.70 -12.99
CA ARG A 226 -6.40 12.09 -13.45
C ARG A 226 -5.02 12.56 -13.90
N ALA A 227 -3.95 12.19 -13.16
CA ALA A 227 -2.57 12.52 -13.50
C ALA A 227 -2.10 11.89 -14.83
N LEU A 228 -2.63 10.72 -15.17
CA LEU A 228 -2.43 10.06 -16.47
C LEU A 228 -3.21 10.73 -17.62
N GLY A 229 -4.03 11.74 -17.35
CA GLY A 229 -4.83 12.46 -18.34
C GLY A 229 -6.07 11.69 -18.79
N ILE A 230 -6.55 10.73 -17.98
CA ILE A 230 -7.71 9.91 -18.31
C ILE A 230 -8.97 10.60 -17.76
N ASP A 231 -9.83 11.04 -18.67
CA ASP A 231 -11.10 11.70 -18.36
C ASP A 231 -12.27 10.71 -18.51
N CYS A 232 -12.39 9.80 -17.55
CA CYS A 232 -13.50 8.85 -17.44
C CYS A 232 -14.35 9.16 -16.20
N PRO A 233 -15.64 8.80 -16.16
CA PRO A 233 -16.45 8.87 -14.96
C PRO A 233 -15.90 7.98 -13.84
N ILE A 234 -15.61 8.59 -12.67
CA ILE A 234 -15.13 7.89 -11.47
C ILE A 234 -16.19 8.01 -10.38
N THR A 235 -16.68 6.88 -9.91
CA THR A 235 -17.54 6.76 -8.73
C THR A 235 -16.72 6.24 -7.58
N VAL A 236 -16.86 6.82 -6.37
CA VAL A 236 -16.21 6.33 -5.16
C VAL A 236 -17.24 5.96 -4.11
N ALA A 237 -17.20 4.71 -3.63
CA ALA A 237 -18.02 4.25 -2.51
C ALA A 237 -17.21 4.41 -1.20
N GLU A 238 -17.59 5.40 -0.38
CA GLU A 238 -16.92 5.76 0.87
C GLU A 238 -17.92 6.27 1.90
N PRO A 239 -18.20 5.52 2.99
CA PRO A 239 -19.20 5.92 3.97
C PRO A 239 -18.77 7.10 4.86
N SER A 240 -17.49 7.38 5.00
CA SER A 240 -16.99 8.53 5.76
C SER A 240 -17.14 9.81 4.94
N ARG A 241 -18.00 10.72 5.39
CA ARG A 241 -18.19 12.04 4.74
C ARG A 241 -16.89 12.82 4.61
N PHE A 242 -15.98 12.68 5.58
CA PHE A 242 -14.68 13.35 5.55
C PHE A 242 -13.82 12.82 4.38
N HIS A 243 -13.66 11.49 4.25
CA HIS A 243 -12.91 10.90 3.14
C HIS A 243 -13.61 11.10 1.80
N ALA A 244 -14.95 11.03 1.75
CA ALA A 244 -15.73 11.31 0.55
C ALA A 244 -15.49 12.73 0.00
N ALA A 245 -15.41 13.74 0.87
CA ALA A 245 -15.07 15.09 0.48
C ALA A 245 -13.66 15.20 -0.15
N LEU A 246 -12.68 14.48 0.39
CA LEU A 246 -11.31 14.48 -0.14
C LEU A 246 -11.22 13.81 -1.52
N VAL A 247 -11.90 12.69 -1.74
CA VAL A 247 -11.89 12.04 -3.06
C VAL A 247 -12.67 12.84 -4.10
N SER A 248 -13.69 13.59 -3.70
CA SER A 248 -14.36 14.55 -4.58
C SER A 248 -13.40 15.64 -5.05
N GLN A 249 -12.62 16.23 -4.13
CA GLN A 249 -11.58 17.22 -4.45
C GLN A 249 -10.49 16.64 -5.35
N ALA A 250 -10.18 15.34 -5.21
CA ALA A 250 -9.23 14.63 -6.05
C ALA A 250 -9.74 14.38 -7.50
N GLY A 251 -11.03 14.62 -7.79
CA GLY A 251 -11.60 14.49 -9.12
C GLY A 251 -12.56 13.32 -9.32
N ALA A 252 -13.13 12.74 -8.24
CA ALA A 252 -14.25 11.80 -8.34
C ALA A 252 -15.52 12.52 -8.80
N ASN A 253 -16.28 11.89 -9.72
CA ASN A 253 -17.51 12.45 -10.27
C ASN A 253 -18.75 12.14 -9.42
N HIS A 254 -18.81 10.94 -8.86
CA HIS A 254 -19.93 10.46 -8.06
C HIS A 254 -19.45 9.86 -6.74
N LEU A 255 -20.27 10.04 -5.70
CA LEU A 255 -19.99 9.50 -4.35
C LEU A 255 -21.16 8.62 -3.91
N ILE A 256 -20.84 7.48 -3.30
CA ILE A 256 -21.79 6.58 -2.61
C ILE A 256 -21.39 6.58 -1.13
N THR A 257 -22.19 7.25 -0.29
CA THR A 257 -21.85 7.44 1.12
C THR A 257 -22.75 6.68 2.10
N ASP A 258 -23.85 6.10 1.60
CA ASP A 258 -24.82 5.32 2.38
C ASP A 258 -24.54 3.79 2.39
N GLY A 259 -23.54 3.36 1.61
CA GLY A 259 -23.15 1.95 1.47
C GLY A 259 -24.00 1.14 0.48
N ASP A 260 -25.02 1.73 -0.14
CA ASP A 260 -25.90 1.06 -1.12
C ASP A 260 -25.32 1.07 -2.53
N ILE A 261 -24.20 0.38 -2.72
CA ILE A 261 -23.50 0.31 -4.00
C ILE A 261 -24.41 -0.22 -5.12
N LEU A 262 -25.30 -1.18 -4.83
CA LEU A 262 -26.13 -1.82 -5.85
C LEU A 262 -27.17 -0.84 -6.45
N ASN A 263 -27.93 -0.16 -5.60
CA ASN A 263 -28.96 0.76 -6.09
C ASN A 263 -28.36 2.01 -6.77
N HIS A 264 -27.26 2.54 -6.21
CA HIS A 264 -26.52 3.63 -6.87
C HIS A 264 -25.94 3.22 -8.23
N THR A 265 -25.49 1.97 -8.38
CA THR A 265 -25.03 1.47 -9.69
C THR A 265 -26.13 1.52 -10.73
N VAL A 266 -27.36 1.14 -10.38
CA VAL A 266 -28.51 1.23 -11.31
C VAL A 266 -28.70 2.67 -11.82
N SER A 267 -28.71 3.64 -10.92
CA SER A 267 -28.92 5.06 -11.29
C SER A 267 -27.75 5.67 -12.07
N ILE A 268 -26.51 5.31 -11.73
CA ILE A 268 -25.31 5.89 -12.34
C ILE A 268 -25.03 5.27 -13.71
N THR A 269 -25.19 3.94 -13.85
CA THR A 269 -24.75 3.20 -15.05
C THR A 269 -25.87 2.75 -15.97
N GLY A 270 -27.14 2.89 -15.55
CA GLY A 270 -28.29 2.33 -16.25
C GLY A 270 -28.38 0.79 -16.19
N ALA A 271 -27.68 0.16 -15.26
CA ALA A 271 -27.72 -1.28 -15.07
C ALA A 271 -29.13 -1.78 -14.71
N LYS A 272 -29.49 -2.99 -15.18
CA LYS A 272 -30.76 -3.63 -14.85
C LYS A 272 -30.61 -4.53 -13.63
N ALA A 273 -31.47 -4.34 -12.62
CA ALA A 273 -31.47 -5.12 -11.40
C ALA A 273 -32.48 -6.26 -11.46
N TYR A 274 -32.05 -7.46 -11.10
CA TYR A 274 -32.88 -8.65 -11.04
C TYR A 274 -32.88 -9.19 -9.60
N LYS A 275 -34.10 -9.36 -9.05
CA LYS A 275 -34.28 -9.86 -7.69
C LYS A 275 -34.28 -11.40 -7.70
N PRO A 276 -33.36 -12.08 -7.00
CA PRO A 276 -33.39 -13.53 -6.88
C PRO A 276 -34.49 -13.97 -5.91
N LEU A 277 -34.77 -15.29 -5.85
CA LEU A 277 -35.66 -15.85 -4.85
C LEU A 277 -35.13 -15.64 -3.43
N LEU A 278 -33.81 -15.74 -3.25
CA LEU A 278 -33.10 -15.50 -1.97
C LEU A 278 -31.81 -14.73 -2.24
N GLY A 279 -31.45 -13.86 -1.31
CA GLY A 279 -30.20 -13.10 -1.37
C GLY A 279 -30.35 -11.70 -2.01
N GLU A 280 -29.19 -11.11 -2.33
CA GLU A 280 -29.11 -9.76 -2.88
C GLU A 280 -29.33 -9.75 -4.40
N LYS A 281 -29.75 -8.59 -4.92
CA LYS A 281 -29.99 -8.36 -6.36
C LYS A 281 -28.74 -8.68 -7.20
N MET A 282 -28.97 -9.22 -8.38
CA MET A 282 -27.97 -9.35 -9.44
C MET A 282 -28.18 -8.22 -10.46
N LEU A 283 -27.09 -7.57 -10.85
CA LEU A 283 -27.13 -6.51 -11.87
C LEU A 283 -26.57 -7.01 -13.20
N MET A 284 -27.26 -6.66 -14.28
CA MET A 284 -26.75 -6.80 -15.65
C MET A 284 -26.45 -5.41 -16.20
N GLY A 285 -25.24 -5.21 -16.72
CA GLY A 285 -24.60 -3.92 -16.90
C GLY A 285 -23.78 -3.54 -15.67
N GLY A 286 -23.50 -2.27 -15.47
CA GLY A 286 -22.73 -1.77 -14.34
C GLY A 286 -21.36 -1.20 -14.73
N PHE A 287 -20.46 -1.11 -13.76
CA PHE A 287 -19.13 -0.56 -13.95
C PHE A 287 -18.25 -1.44 -14.84
N THR A 288 -17.36 -0.81 -15.58
CA THR A 288 -16.44 -1.52 -16.49
C THR A 288 -15.18 -1.98 -15.78
N LYS A 289 -14.70 -1.15 -14.84
CA LYS A 289 -13.51 -1.38 -14.02
C LYS A 289 -13.79 -1.03 -12.58
N ILE A 290 -13.37 -1.91 -11.69
CA ILE A 290 -13.51 -1.68 -10.24
C ILE A 290 -12.14 -1.84 -9.59
N PHE A 291 -11.83 -0.92 -8.67
CA PHE A 291 -10.68 -1.01 -7.77
C PHE A 291 -11.21 -1.16 -6.33
N ASP A 292 -11.05 -2.34 -5.76
CA ASP A 292 -11.43 -2.58 -4.35
C ASP A 292 -10.21 -2.41 -3.44
N THR A 293 -10.19 -1.32 -2.68
CA THR A 293 -9.11 -1.00 -1.74
C THR A 293 -9.35 -1.53 -0.33
N VAL A 294 -10.47 -2.21 -0.12
CA VAL A 294 -10.90 -2.77 1.17
C VAL A 294 -10.74 -4.30 1.22
N ALA A 295 -11.06 -4.98 0.12
CA ALA A 295 -10.96 -6.43 -0.08
C ALA A 295 -11.62 -7.26 1.03
N SER A 296 -12.82 -6.87 1.46
CA SER A 296 -13.64 -7.63 2.41
C SER A 296 -14.60 -8.58 1.68
N THR A 297 -15.11 -9.59 2.39
CA THR A 297 -16.20 -10.45 1.87
C THR A 297 -17.35 -9.62 1.29
N GLN A 298 -17.73 -8.54 1.97
CA GLN A 298 -18.84 -7.67 1.55
C GLN A 298 -18.49 -6.89 0.30
N THR A 299 -17.32 -6.22 0.26
CA THR A 299 -16.94 -5.36 -0.86
C THR A 299 -16.65 -6.17 -2.13
N LEU A 300 -15.99 -7.32 -2.02
CA LEU A 300 -15.73 -8.20 -3.17
C LEU A 300 -17.01 -8.77 -3.77
N ASN A 301 -17.95 -9.24 -2.94
CA ASN A 301 -19.24 -9.72 -3.44
C ASN A 301 -20.09 -8.61 -4.06
N ALA A 302 -20.11 -7.41 -3.46
CA ALA A 302 -20.77 -6.25 -4.03
C ALA A 302 -20.13 -5.84 -5.37
N ALA A 303 -18.80 -5.76 -5.43
CA ALA A 303 -18.03 -5.44 -6.63
C ALA A 303 -18.40 -6.37 -7.80
N MET A 304 -18.38 -7.69 -7.59
CA MET A 304 -18.72 -8.65 -8.63
C MET A 304 -20.17 -8.53 -9.11
N ARG A 305 -21.12 -8.18 -8.22
CA ARG A 305 -22.52 -7.96 -8.62
C ARG A 305 -22.71 -6.73 -9.48
N VAL A 306 -21.95 -5.65 -9.23
CA VAL A 306 -22.06 -4.38 -9.95
C VAL A 306 -21.07 -4.23 -11.11
N LEU A 307 -20.12 -5.14 -11.25
CA LEU A 307 -19.22 -5.20 -12.40
C LEU A 307 -19.96 -5.78 -13.61
N ARG A 308 -19.85 -5.13 -14.76
CA ARG A 308 -20.51 -5.56 -16.01
C ARG A 308 -19.92 -6.86 -16.57
N THR A 309 -20.55 -7.39 -17.59
CA THR A 309 -19.99 -8.51 -18.40
C THR A 309 -18.66 -8.11 -19.03
N GLY A 310 -17.64 -8.99 -18.88
CA GLY A 310 -16.27 -8.74 -19.36
C GLY A 310 -15.50 -7.68 -18.56
N GLY A 311 -16.06 -7.18 -17.46
CA GLY A 311 -15.41 -6.18 -16.63
C GLY A 311 -14.25 -6.75 -15.80
N VAL A 312 -13.38 -5.87 -15.29
CA VAL A 312 -12.19 -6.22 -14.50
C VAL A 312 -12.28 -5.64 -13.09
N LEU A 313 -12.15 -6.50 -12.09
CA LEU A 313 -12.01 -6.14 -10.68
C LEU A 313 -10.55 -6.23 -10.26
N SER A 314 -9.92 -5.11 -9.93
CA SER A 314 -8.61 -5.04 -9.30
C SER A 314 -8.75 -5.08 -7.77
N VAL A 315 -8.18 -6.09 -7.14
CA VAL A 315 -8.13 -6.25 -5.68
C VAL A 315 -6.84 -5.61 -5.19
N VAL A 316 -6.96 -4.42 -4.59
CA VAL A 316 -5.84 -3.60 -4.10
C VAL A 316 -5.70 -3.69 -2.58
N GLY A 317 -6.80 -4.00 -1.90
CA GLY A 317 -6.79 -4.23 -0.45
C GLY A 317 -5.96 -5.46 -0.06
N ILE A 318 -5.47 -5.46 1.18
CA ILE A 318 -4.59 -6.52 1.69
C ILE A 318 -5.32 -7.86 1.73
N GLY A 319 -4.66 -8.89 1.19
CA GLY A 319 -5.19 -10.24 1.10
C GLY A 319 -5.44 -10.86 2.49
N LYS A 320 -6.63 -11.45 2.63
CA LYS A 320 -7.07 -12.22 3.80
C LYS A 320 -8.06 -13.30 3.36
N GLU A 321 -8.37 -14.23 4.23
CA GLU A 321 -9.41 -15.21 3.94
C GLU A 321 -10.78 -14.54 3.84
N VAL A 322 -11.47 -14.75 2.71
CA VAL A 322 -12.78 -14.18 2.40
C VAL A 322 -13.70 -15.22 1.77
N LYS A 323 -15.02 -15.07 2.02
CA LYS A 323 -16.05 -15.90 1.36
C LYS A 323 -16.59 -15.16 0.13
N ILE A 324 -16.47 -15.76 -1.04
CA ILE A 324 -16.86 -15.16 -2.32
C ILE A 324 -17.91 -16.04 -3.02
N ASP A 325 -18.97 -15.40 -3.55
CA ASP A 325 -19.91 -16.01 -4.49
C ASP A 325 -19.39 -15.84 -5.92
N LEU A 326 -18.98 -16.93 -6.53
CA LEU A 326 -18.40 -16.94 -7.88
C LEU A 326 -19.46 -16.87 -9.01
N THR A 327 -20.77 -16.90 -8.69
CA THR A 327 -21.82 -16.86 -9.70
C THR A 327 -21.72 -15.65 -10.64
N PRO A 328 -21.49 -14.40 -10.16
CA PRO A 328 -21.31 -13.26 -11.06
C PRO A 328 -20.06 -13.38 -11.93
N LEU A 329 -18.95 -13.89 -11.38
CA LEU A 329 -17.69 -14.08 -12.11
C LEU A 329 -17.90 -15.00 -13.32
N TRP A 330 -18.50 -16.17 -13.07
CA TRP A 330 -18.79 -17.17 -14.10
C TRP A 330 -19.81 -16.66 -15.13
N LEU A 331 -20.96 -16.13 -14.65
CA LEU A 331 -22.08 -15.73 -15.52
C LEU A 331 -21.72 -14.54 -16.43
N LYS A 332 -20.94 -13.59 -15.90
CA LYS A 332 -20.60 -12.32 -16.58
C LYS A 332 -19.19 -12.31 -17.18
N LEU A 333 -18.48 -13.44 -17.24
CA LEU A 333 -17.13 -13.55 -17.81
C LEU A 333 -16.19 -12.48 -17.24
N GLN A 334 -16.26 -12.24 -15.94
CA GLN A 334 -15.47 -11.21 -15.26
C GLN A 334 -14.04 -11.65 -15.03
N THR A 335 -13.13 -10.71 -14.88
CA THR A 335 -11.75 -10.96 -14.47
C THR A 335 -11.52 -10.36 -13.06
N ILE A 336 -10.94 -11.17 -12.16
CA ILE A 336 -10.42 -10.69 -10.88
C ILE A 336 -8.90 -10.69 -10.96
N LYS A 337 -8.28 -9.54 -10.66
CA LYS A 337 -6.84 -9.32 -10.72
C LYS A 337 -6.31 -8.84 -9.38
N GLY A 338 -5.31 -9.54 -8.83
CA GLY A 338 -4.56 -9.05 -7.67
C GLY A 338 -3.65 -7.89 -8.05
N VAL A 339 -3.49 -6.95 -7.14
CA VAL A 339 -2.53 -5.84 -7.25
C VAL A 339 -1.58 -5.92 -6.05
N TYR A 340 -0.27 -5.99 -6.34
CA TYR A 340 0.74 -6.00 -5.29
C TYR A 340 1.93 -5.14 -5.69
N CYS A 341 2.18 -4.09 -4.90
CA CYS A 341 3.31 -3.17 -5.07
C CYS A 341 3.43 -2.58 -6.50
N PHE A 342 4.64 -2.46 -7.01
CA PHE A 342 5.00 -1.75 -8.23
C PHE A 342 6.25 -2.37 -8.86
N GLY A 343 6.55 -1.96 -10.09
CA GLY A 343 7.71 -2.39 -10.85
C GLY A 343 7.97 -1.47 -12.03
N TYR A 344 8.43 -2.06 -13.12
CA TYR A 344 8.60 -1.35 -14.38
C TYR A 344 7.32 -1.41 -15.21
N THR A 345 7.04 -0.33 -15.89
CA THR A 345 5.95 -0.24 -16.86
C THR A 345 6.48 0.24 -18.20
N ASP A 346 5.80 -0.14 -19.29
CA ASP A 346 6.00 0.45 -20.61
C ASP A 346 4.78 1.30 -20.94
N LEU A 347 4.93 2.61 -20.83
CA LEU A 347 3.87 3.55 -21.18
C LEU A 347 4.31 4.36 -22.40
N ARG A 348 3.59 4.18 -23.54
CA ARG A 348 3.84 4.88 -24.81
C ARG A 348 5.27 4.65 -25.34
N GLY A 349 5.82 3.45 -25.16
CA GLY A 349 7.16 3.09 -25.62
C GLY A 349 8.31 3.55 -24.72
N LYS A 350 8.00 4.13 -23.54
CA LYS A 350 8.98 4.46 -22.51
C LYS A 350 8.88 3.43 -21.37
N LYS A 351 9.92 2.59 -21.25
CA LYS A 351 10.06 1.70 -20.10
C LYS A 351 10.69 2.45 -18.95
N GLU A 352 9.97 2.58 -17.83
CA GLU A 352 10.44 3.28 -16.63
C GLU A 352 9.92 2.60 -15.35
N HIS A 353 10.59 2.83 -14.25
CA HIS A 353 10.11 2.38 -12.95
C HIS A 353 8.97 3.29 -12.48
N VAL A 354 7.90 2.71 -11.91
CA VAL A 354 6.71 3.49 -11.50
C VAL A 354 7.02 4.54 -10.43
N PHE A 355 8.09 4.35 -9.63
CA PHE A 355 8.58 5.39 -8.70
C PHE A 355 9.06 6.65 -9.43
N GLU A 356 9.74 6.52 -10.55
CA GLU A 356 10.18 7.67 -11.37
C GLU A 356 8.97 8.45 -11.87
N MET A 357 7.97 7.74 -12.39
CA MET A 357 6.70 8.35 -12.81
C MET A 357 5.98 9.05 -11.64
N ALA A 358 5.94 8.44 -10.45
CA ALA A 358 5.34 9.02 -9.26
C ALA A 358 6.04 10.32 -8.85
N ILE A 359 7.38 10.33 -8.83
CA ILE A 359 8.20 11.50 -8.53
C ILE A 359 7.94 12.61 -9.56
N ASP A 360 7.88 12.26 -10.84
CA ASP A 360 7.58 13.22 -11.91
C ASP A 360 6.17 13.83 -11.76
N PHE A 361 5.16 13.07 -11.36
CA PHE A 361 3.82 13.60 -11.12
C PHE A 361 3.77 14.55 -9.92
N VAL A 362 4.52 14.26 -8.85
CA VAL A 362 4.66 15.19 -7.72
C VAL A 362 5.38 16.46 -8.15
N LYS A 363 6.52 16.34 -8.83
CA LYS A 363 7.29 17.48 -9.36
C LYS A 363 6.45 18.39 -10.27
N GLN A 364 5.62 17.79 -11.12
CA GLN A 364 4.71 18.49 -12.04
C GLN A 364 3.42 18.99 -11.37
N LYS A 365 3.24 18.75 -10.06
CA LYS A 365 2.02 19.08 -9.30
C LYS A 365 0.73 18.48 -9.89
N LYS A 366 0.84 17.32 -10.55
CA LYS A 366 -0.30 16.56 -11.07
C LYS A 366 -1.04 15.78 -9.98
N VAL A 367 -0.39 15.59 -8.84
CA VAL A 367 -0.94 14.96 -7.64
C VAL A 367 -0.71 15.86 -6.42
N SER A 368 -1.59 15.76 -5.43
CA SER A 368 -1.53 16.54 -4.19
C SER A 368 -1.43 15.59 -3.00
N LEU A 369 -0.21 15.40 -2.50
CA LEU A 369 0.09 14.41 -1.47
C LEU A 369 0.10 14.99 -0.06
N GLU A 370 0.67 16.17 0.12
CA GLU A 370 0.88 16.78 1.44
C GLU A 370 -0.40 16.96 2.26
N PRO A 371 -1.55 17.40 1.70
CA PRO A 371 -2.81 17.51 2.44
C PRO A 371 -3.36 16.17 2.94
N MET A 372 -2.90 15.04 2.38
CA MET A 372 -3.29 13.72 2.84
C MET A 372 -2.58 13.31 4.13
N VAL A 373 -1.44 13.93 4.45
CA VAL A 373 -0.70 13.68 5.70
C VAL A 373 -1.35 14.51 6.81
N THR A 374 -2.36 13.94 7.47
CA THR A 374 -3.20 14.66 8.44
C THR A 374 -2.64 14.67 9.85
N HIS A 375 -1.81 13.70 10.21
CA HIS A 375 -1.25 13.58 11.56
C HIS A 375 0.22 13.18 11.49
N THR A 376 1.04 13.86 12.31
CA THR A 376 2.47 13.57 12.45
C THR A 376 2.76 13.34 13.93
N PHE A 377 3.55 12.31 14.25
CA PHE A 377 3.88 11.89 15.60
C PHE A 377 5.40 11.79 15.77
N LEU A 378 5.88 11.86 17.00
CA LEU A 378 7.20 11.36 17.35
C LEU A 378 7.17 9.82 17.42
N LEU A 379 8.32 9.17 17.30
CA LEU A 379 8.39 7.70 17.36
C LEU A 379 7.89 7.16 18.71
N GLU A 380 8.13 7.89 19.79
CA GLU A 380 7.69 7.58 21.15
C GLU A 380 6.16 7.54 21.26
N ASP A 381 5.45 8.31 20.45
CA ASP A 381 3.98 8.44 20.45
C ASP A 381 3.31 7.37 19.53
N TYR A 382 4.04 6.32 19.17
CA TYR A 382 3.53 5.26 18.27
C TYR A 382 2.19 4.65 18.71
N ARG A 383 1.93 4.61 20.03
CA ARG A 383 0.66 4.07 20.56
C ARG A 383 -0.52 4.97 20.21
N GLU A 384 -0.34 6.27 20.29
CA GLU A 384 -1.35 7.25 19.86
C GLU A 384 -1.54 7.18 18.34
N MET A 385 -0.46 7.09 17.57
CA MET A 385 -0.52 6.89 16.12
C MET A 385 -1.34 5.64 15.75
N ILE A 386 -1.14 4.51 16.44
CA ILE A 386 -1.93 3.29 16.23
C ILE A 386 -3.40 3.54 16.58
N GLU A 387 -3.70 4.18 17.71
CA GLU A 387 -5.06 4.50 18.14
C GLU A 387 -5.80 5.38 17.13
N VAL A 388 -5.14 6.42 16.61
CA VAL A 388 -5.67 7.28 15.54
C VAL A 388 -5.99 6.47 14.28
N ASN A 389 -5.12 5.54 13.90
CA ASN A 389 -5.35 4.67 12.73
C ASN A 389 -6.48 3.65 12.92
N LEU A 390 -6.74 3.20 14.14
CA LEU A 390 -7.89 2.34 14.45
C LEU A 390 -9.22 3.09 14.35
N HIS A 391 -9.20 4.40 14.54
CA HIS A 391 -10.39 5.25 14.62
C HIS A 391 -10.34 6.43 13.65
N LYS A 392 -9.88 6.20 12.41
CA LYS A 392 -9.66 7.24 11.38
C LYS A 392 -10.85 8.18 11.20
N GLY A 393 -12.07 7.66 11.20
CA GLY A 393 -13.27 8.49 11.08
C GLY A 393 -13.45 9.48 12.22
N LYS A 394 -13.19 9.06 13.47
CA LYS A 394 -13.25 9.91 14.67
C LYS A 394 -12.21 11.01 14.62
N TYR A 395 -10.98 10.67 14.25
CA TYR A 395 -9.85 11.60 14.25
C TYR A 395 -9.69 12.35 12.92
N LYS A 396 -10.56 12.08 11.94
CA LYS A 396 -10.42 12.61 10.57
C LYS A 396 -9.02 12.36 10.00
N ALA A 397 -8.50 11.16 10.23
CA ALA A 397 -7.17 10.77 9.81
C ALA A 397 -7.20 10.13 8.42
N VAL A 398 -6.31 10.58 7.52
CA VAL A 398 -6.05 9.94 6.22
C VAL A 398 -4.76 9.16 6.29
N LYS A 399 -3.63 9.85 6.30
CA LYS A 399 -2.29 9.29 6.50
C LYS A 399 -1.69 9.83 7.80
N THR A 400 -1.13 8.93 8.58
CA THR A 400 -0.34 9.26 9.77
C THR A 400 1.12 8.93 9.51
N MET A 401 2.03 9.77 10.02
CA MET A 401 3.47 9.59 9.85
C MET A 401 4.21 9.81 11.15
N VAL A 402 5.37 9.15 11.27
CA VAL A 402 6.39 9.50 12.26
C VAL A 402 7.36 10.49 11.62
N SER A 403 7.74 11.54 12.37
CA SER A 403 8.79 12.49 12.02
C SER A 403 10.00 12.26 12.89
N PHE A 404 11.18 12.29 12.27
CA PHE A 404 12.49 12.22 12.92
C PHE A 404 13.26 13.55 12.80
N ALA A 405 12.57 14.61 12.40
CA ALA A 405 13.12 15.94 12.24
C ALA A 405 13.15 16.71 13.56
#